data_744ff5394dca601b065ab9057ee1f5b8
#
_entry.id   744ff5394dca601b065ab9057ee1f5b8
#
_cell.length_a   1.000
_cell.length_b   1.000
_cell.length_c   1.000
_cell.angle_alpha   90.00
_cell.angle_beta   90.00
_cell.angle_gamma   90.00
#
_symmetry.space_group_name_H-M   'P 1'
#
loop_
_entity.id
_entity.type
_entity.pdbx_description
1 polymer ?
#
loop_
_entity_poly.entity_id
_entity_poly.type
_entity_poly.pdbx_seq_one_letter_code
_entity_poly.pdbx_strand_id
1 'polypeptide(L)'
;APGLPGARRGDDFAFAMANTLVECLRHGDADSGQTLQTLRSLTREMMPGGRLQIEDFLYSERSWELLCDTYRRYCTDPSFVDYFWTVRIMFQPLWMLARVAHQLLPVRMLHSASTGYAGFLGALLHEARGLPLVLSEHGIYTKERQIDLLKSEWIRDNRNVFQRDPTELSYFRQMWIGFFEWLGRFCYDAAYPIVALYEANRLRQVADGASDGRTQNIPNGIALARFAPLRALRPASPPPVLCLIGRVVPIKDVKTFIRAMRTVVNQLPDVEIWIAGPEEEDPEYARDCHNLASGLGLSDHVKFLGFQKIDDLLPKTGVLVLSSISEALPLVVLEANAAGVPCVTTDVGSCRQLIEGGTPEDQALGASGAVVGIADPAALANAITGLLTSGECWHAAQQAGIERVRRYYTEAGMLAQYRDVYEQALQKSRGGA
;
A
#
# COMPACT_ATOMS: atom_id res chain seq x y z
N ALA A 1 -32.72 6.92 -29.75
CA ALA A 1 -32.54 6.42 -28.38
C ALA A 1 -32.62 4.91 -28.42
N PRO A 2 -31.69 4.12 -27.85
CA PRO A 2 -31.91 2.69 -27.71
C PRO A 2 -33.17 2.50 -26.86
N GLY A 3 -34.10 1.68 -27.33
CA GLY A 3 -35.34 1.38 -26.62
C GLY A 3 -35.03 0.87 -25.21
N LEU A 4 -35.83 1.24 -24.21
CA LEU A 4 -35.74 0.70 -22.88
C LEU A 4 -35.73 -0.84 -22.98
N PRO A 5 -34.79 -1.53 -22.31
CA PRO A 5 -34.79 -2.99 -22.26
C PRO A 5 -36.19 -3.44 -21.77
N GLY A 6 -36.80 -4.39 -22.44
CA GLY A 6 -38.08 -4.96 -21.99
C GLY A 6 -37.95 -5.43 -20.52
N ALA A 7 -39.06 -5.39 -19.79
CA ALA A 7 -39.08 -5.79 -18.37
C ALA A 7 -38.45 -7.20 -18.21
N ARG A 8 -37.34 -7.27 -17.46
CA ARG A 8 -36.65 -8.52 -17.15
C ARG A 8 -37.02 -8.94 -15.73
N ARG A 9 -37.36 -10.20 -15.54
CA ARG A 9 -37.64 -10.73 -14.20
C ARG A 9 -36.36 -10.94 -13.40
N GLY A 10 -35.32 -11.43 -14.04
CA GLY A 10 -34.09 -11.92 -13.38
C GLY A 10 -34.19 -13.38 -12.95
N ASP A 11 -33.08 -14.06 -12.81
CA ASP A 11 -33.01 -15.48 -12.41
C ASP A 11 -33.14 -15.63 -10.88
N ASP A 12 -34.15 -16.40 -10.44
CA ASP A 12 -34.48 -16.57 -9.02
C ASP A 12 -33.34 -17.23 -8.24
N PHE A 13 -32.59 -18.18 -8.83
CA PHE A 13 -31.50 -18.88 -8.19
C PHE A 13 -30.29 -17.96 -8.01
N ALA A 14 -29.92 -17.19 -9.05
CA ALA A 14 -28.79 -16.27 -8.99
C ALA A 14 -29.03 -15.15 -7.96
N PHE A 15 -30.24 -14.60 -7.89
CA PHE A 15 -30.59 -13.58 -6.90
C PHE A 15 -30.76 -14.15 -5.48
N ALA A 16 -31.16 -15.42 -5.32
CA ALA A 16 -31.12 -16.08 -4.01
C ALA A 16 -29.68 -16.22 -3.48
N MET A 17 -28.72 -16.61 -4.36
CA MET A 17 -27.29 -16.62 -3.98
C MET A 17 -26.77 -15.22 -3.64
N ALA A 18 -27.16 -14.20 -4.42
CA ALA A 18 -26.76 -12.81 -4.12
C ALA A 18 -27.29 -12.35 -2.75
N ASN A 19 -28.53 -12.68 -2.43
CA ASN A 19 -29.10 -12.40 -1.10
C ASN A 19 -28.36 -13.14 0.00
N THR A 20 -28.07 -14.44 -0.18
CA THR A 20 -27.29 -15.23 0.78
C THR A 20 -25.91 -14.59 1.03
N LEU A 21 -25.23 -14.12 -0.02
CA LEU A 21 -23.94 -13.44 0.10
C LEU A 21 -24.08 -12.15 0.91
N VAL A 22 -25.11 -11.33 0.66
CA VAL A 22 -25.39 -10.11 1.43
C VAL A 22 -25.58 -10.42 2.91
N GLU A 23 -26.34 -11.44 3.24
CA GLU A 23 -26.56 -11.88 4.63
C GLU A 23 -25.26 -12.33 5.30
N CYS A 24 -24.48 -13.20 4.64
CA CYS A 24 -23.18 -13.67 5.16
C CYS A 24 -22.22 -12.51 5.43
N LEU A 25 -22.10 -11.57 4.50
CA LEU A 25 -21.20 -10.41 4.66
C LEU A 25 -21.60 -9.50 5.83
N ARG A 26 -22.87 -9.45 6.17
CA ARG A 26 -23.38 -8.59 7.26
C ARG A 26 -23.26 -9.20 8.64
N HIS A 27 -23.43 -10.51 8.75
CA HIS A 27 -23.36 -11.20 10.05
C HIS A 27 -21.94 -11.48 10.54
N GLY A 28 -20.92 -10.97 9.86
CA GLY A 28 -19.54 -11.19 10.24
C GLY A 28 -18.99 -12.57 9.86
N ASP A 29 -19.79 -13.39 9.19
CA ASP A 29 -19.40 -14.72 8.68
C ASP A 29 -18.58 -14.65 7.38
N ALA A 30 -18.00 -13.47 7.11
CA ALA A 30 -17.21 -13.26 5.90
C ALA A 30 -16.02 -14.24 5.79
N ASP A 31 -15.57 -14.81 6.89
CA ASP A 31 -14.51 -15.83 6.94
C ASP A 31 -15.06 -17.26 6.84
N SER A 32 -16.39 -17.45 6.76
CA SER A 32 -16.96 -18.78 6.63
C SER A 32 -16.68 -19.37 5.25
N GLY A 33 -16.34 -20.65 5.21
CA GLY A 33 -16.20 -21.37 3.93
C GLY A 33 -17.46 -21.29 3.04
N GLN A 34 -18.64 -21.12 3.66
CA GLN A 34 -19.90 -20.91 2.95
C GLN A 34 -19.95 -19.59 2.19
N THR A 35 -19.45 -18.49 2.78
CA THR A 35 -19.41 -17.18 2.12
C THR A 35 -18.54 -17.24 0.87
N LEU A 36 -17.34 -17.80 0.99
CA LEU A 36 -16.43 -17.97 -0.14
C LEU A 36 -17.01 -18.90 -1.23
N GLN A 37 -17.64 -20.00 -0.84
CA GLN A 37 -18.28 -20.91 -1.77
C GLN A 37 -19.46 -20.25 -2.50
N THR A 38 -20.30 -19.49 -1.80
CA THR A 38 -21.41 -18.73 -2.39
C THR A 38 -20.89 -17.70 -3.40
N LEU A 39 -19.82 -16.99 -3.02
CA LEU A 39 -19.16 -16.03 -3.90
C LEU A 39 -18.59 -16.69 -5.16
N ARG A 40 -17.87 -17.81 -5.03
CA ARG A 40 -17.37 -18.59 -6.18
C ARG A 40 -18.49 -19.01 -7.12
N SER A 41 -19.62 -19.44 -6.58
CA SER A 41 -20.78 -19.83 -7.36
C SER A 41 -21.39 -18.61 -8.07
N LEU A 42 -21.55 -17.49 -7.36
CA LEU A 42 -22.08 -16.26 -7.92
C LEU A 42 -21.20 -15.67 -9.03
N THR A 43 -19.89 -15.68 -8.84
CA THR A 43 -18.93 -15.17 -9.86
C THR A 43 -18.98 -16.00 -11.15
N ARG A 44 -19.24 -17.31 -11.08
CA ARG A 44 -19.47 -18.13 -12.27
C ARG A 44 -20.73 -17.71 -13.03
N GLU A 45 -21.81 -17.38 -12.31
CA GLU A 45 -23.04 -16.90 -12.92
C GLU A 45 -22.92 -15.48 -13.52
N MET A 46 -21.92 -14.70 -13.11
CA MET A 46 -21.60 -13.40 -13.70
C MET A 46 -20.80 -13.49 -15.00
N MET A 47 -20.21 -14.64 -15.31
CA MET A 47 -19.47 -14.83 -16.57
C MET A 47 -20.42 -14.80 -17.77
N PRO A 48 -19.93 -14.47 -18.99
CA PRO A 48 -20.76 -14.49 -20.18
C PRO A 48 -21.46 -15.84 -20.38
N GLY A 49 -22.79 -15.81 -20.51
CA GLY A 49 -23.66 -17.00 -20.61
C GLY A 49 -24.14 -17.54 -19.26
N GLY A 50 -23.68 -16.99 -18.13
CA GLY A 50 -24.26 -17.29 -16.81
C GLY A 50 -25.62 -16.60 -16.59
N ARG A 51 -26.25 -16.89 -15.45
CA ARG A 51 -27.62 -16.47 -15.12
C ARG A 51 -27.74 -15.07 -14.56
N LEU A 52 -26.62 -14.41 -14.21
CA LEU A 52 -26.57 -13.08 -13.62
C LEU A 52 -25.76 -12.13 -14.51
N GLN A 53 -26.38 -11.66 -15.57
CA GLN A 53 -25.77 -10.70 -16.47
C GLN A 53 -25.91 -9.26 -15.92
N ILE A 54 -25.09 -8.33 -16.44
CA ILE A 54 -25.13 -6.93 -15.99
C ILE A 54 -26.52 -6.30 -16.18
N GLU A 55 -27.22 -6.67 -17.24
CA GLU A 55 -28.58 -6.20 -17.51
C GLU A 55 -29.58 -6.71 -16.46
N ASP A 56 -29.41 -7.93 -15.95
CA ASP A 56 -30.22 -8.46 -14.86
C ASP A 56 -29.96 -7.69 -13.56
N PHE A 57 -28.70 -7.39 -13.26
CA PHE A 57 -28.35 -6.53 -12.13
C PHE A 57 -28.90 -5.12 -12.25
N LEU A 58 -28.85 -4.50 -13.44
CA LEU A 58 -29.25 -3.11 -13.62
C LEU A 58 -30.77 -2.92 -13.77
N TYR A 59 -31.49 -3.88 -14.41
CA TYR A 59 -32.84 -3.63 -14.93
C TYR A 59 -33.87 -4.69 -14.54
N SER A 60 -33.51 -5.78 -13.82
CA SER A 60 -34.45 -6.80 -13.46
C SER A 60 -35.31 -6.47 -12.24
N GLU A 61 -36.49 -7.04 -12.18
CA GLU A 61 -37.43 -6.96 -11.07
C GLU A 61 -36.79 -7.54 -9.79
N ARG A 62 -36.09 -8.68 -9.89
CA ARG A 62 -35.38 -9.31 -8.76
C ARG A 62 -34.27 -8.44 -8.19
N SER A 63 -33.56 -7.73 -9.05
CA SER A 63 -32.55 -6.76 -8.59
C SER A 63 -33.17 -5.62 -7.80
N TRP A 64 -34.32 -5.12 -8.29
CA TRP A 64 -35.04 -4.06 -7.58
C TRP A 64 -35.57 -4.55 -6.23
N GLU A 65 -36.19 -5.73 -6.18
CA GLU A 65 -36.68 -6.35 -4.95
C GLU A 65 -35.54 -6.50 -3.92
N LEU A 66 -34.40 -7.08 -4.34
CA LEU A 66 -33.24 -7.25 -3.47
C LEU A 66 -32.72 -5.91 -2.93
N LEU A 67 -32.63 -4.87 -3.78
CA LEU A 67 -32.24 -3.53 -3.36
C LEU A 67 -33.20 -2.92 -2.33
N CYS A 68 -34.50 -3.02 -2.59
CA CYS A 68 -35.50 -2.49 -1.67
C CYS A 68 -35.50 -3.22 -0.33
N ASP A 69 -35.38 -4.54 -0.35
CA ASP A 69 -35.37 -5.36 0.85
C ASP A 69 -34.13 -5.12 1.70
N THR A 70 -32.96 -5.08 1.09
CA THR A 70 -31.71 -4.80 1.79
C THR A 70 -31.65 -3.39 2.36
N TYR A 71 -32.18 -2.40 1.61
CA TYR A 71 -32.35 -1.04 2.15
C TYR A 71 -33.24 -1.02 3.40
N ARG A 72 -34.43 -1.60 3.33
CA ARG A 72 -35.40 -1.60 4.45
C ARG A 72 -34.88 -2.32 5.68
N ARG A 73 -34.16 -3.43 5.47
CA ARG A 73 -33.67 -4.25 6.59
C ARG A 73 -32.43 -3.66 7.23
N TYR A 74 -31.56 -3.00 6.47
CA TYR A 74 -30.18 -2.78 6.92
C TYR A 74 -29.69 -1.33 6.80
N CYS A 75 -30.24 -0.51 5.90
CA CYS A 75 -29.73 0.82 5.68
C CYS A 75 -30.16 1.76 6.82
N THR A 76 -29.19 2.29 7.53
CA THR A 76 -29.42 3.30 8.57
C THR A 76 -29.39 4.73 8.06
N ASP A 77 -29.00 4.93 6.78
CA ASP A 77 -29.04 6.21 6.10
C ASP A 77 -30.43 6.42 5.46
N PRO A 78 -31.08 7.58 5.64
CA PRO A 78 -32.44 7.82 5.15
C PRO A 78 -32.55 7.98 3.63
N SER A 79 -31.42 8.14 2.91
CA SER A 79 -31.43 8.37 1.44
C SER A 79 -31.44 7.07 0.65
N PHE A 80 -32.60 6.65 0.20
CA PHE A 80 -32.71 5.51 -0.74
C PHE A 80 -31.98 5.79 -2.06
N VAL A 81 -31.99 7.02 -2.55
CA VAL A 81 -31.34 7.38 -3.81
C VAL A 81 -29.82 7.20 -3.72
N ASP A 82 -29.21 7.65 -2.62
CA ASP A 82 -27.77 7.47 -2.41
C ASP A 82 -27.41 5.98 -2.20
N TYR A 83 -28.28 5.23 -1.49
CA TYR A 83 -28.13 3.78 -1.36
C TYR A 83 -28.17 3.07 -2.71
N PHE A 84 -29.19 3.38 -3.55
CA PHE A 84 -29.34 2.81 -4.87
C PHE A 84 -28.10 3.02 -5.74
N TRP A 85 -27.63 4.27 -5.83
CA TRP A 85 -26.45 4.59 -6.63
C TRP A 85 -25.17 4.01 -6.06
N THR A 86 -25.01 3.99 -4.73
CA THR A 86 -23.87 3.37 -4.09
C THR A 86 -23.73 1.90 -4.45
N VAL A 87 -24.82 1.12 -4.35
CA VAL A 87 -24.82 -0.30 -4.75
C VAL A 87 -24.50 -0.47 -6.23
N ARG A 88 -25.11 0.36 -7.10
CA ARG A 88 -24.86 0.28 -8.56
C ARG A 88 -23.41 0.57 -8.91
N ILE A 89 -22.85 1.66 -8.40
CA ILE A 89 -21.47 2.07 -8.66
C ILE A 89 -20.47 1.06 -8.10
N MET A 90 -20.72 0.54 -6.91
CA MET A 90 -19.85 -0.40 -6.21
C MET A 90 -19.73 -1.74 -6.95
N PHE A 91 -20.83 -2.33 -7.38
CA PHE A 91 -20.84 -3.68 -7.95
C PHE A 91 -20.73 -3.73 -9.48
N GLN A 92 -21.15 -2.70 -10.21
CA GLN A 92 -21.13 -2.69 -11.68
C GLN A 92 -19.74 -3.02 -12.29
N PRO A 93 -18.60 -2.56 -11.76
CA PRO A 93 -17.28 -2.89 -12.27
C PRO A 93 -16.98 -4.39 -12.31
N LEU A 94 -17.60 -5.19 -11.42
CA LEU A 94 -17.37 -6.64 -11.35
C LEU A 94 -17.78 -7.35 -12.65
N TRP A 95 -18.88 -6.95 -13.29
CA TRP A 95 -19.29 -7.50 -14.59
C TRP A 95 -18.36 -7.10 -15.74
N MET A 96 -17.81 -5.89 -15.67
CA MET A 96 -16.78 -5.48 -16.64
C MET A 96 -15.55 -6.37 -16.52
N LEU A 97 -15.11 -6.66 -15.30
CA LEU A 97 -13.99 -7.56 -15.04
C LEU A 97 -14.30 -9.00 -15.47
N ALA A 98 -15.51 -9.50 -15.22
CA ALA A 98 -15.92 -10.82 -15.69
C ALA A 98 -15.88 -10.93 -17.23
N ARG A 99 -16.28 -9.87 -17.94
CA ARG A 99 -16.19 -9.81 -19.42
C ARG A 99 -14.72 -9.79 -19.88
N VAL A 100 -13.86 -8.99 -19.24
CA VAL A 100 -12.42 -8.96 -19.53
C VAL A 100 -11.80 -10.35 -19.29
N ALA A 101 -12.17 -11.02 -18.20
CA ALA A 101 -11.71 -12.37 -17.90
C ALA A 101 -12.08 -13.38 -19.00
N HIS A 102 -13.28 -13.23 -19.61
CA HIS A 102 -13.70 -14.09 -20.71
C HIS A 102 -12.88 -13.87 -21.98
N GLN A 103 -12.47 -12.63 -22.27
CA GLN A 103 -11.78 -12.23 -23.50
C GLN A 103 -10.23 -12.33 -23.40
N LEU A 104 -9.70 -12.62 -22.22
CA LEU A 104 -8.26 -12.66 -22.00
C LEU A 104 -7.61 -13.77 -22.86
N LEU A 105 -6.45 -13.43 -23.45
CA LEU A 105 -5.62 -14.37 -24.19
C LEU A 105 -5.16 -15.53 -23.29
N PRO A 106 -4.88 -16.72 -23.88
CA PRO A 106 -4.38 -17.84 -23.13
C PRO A 106 -3.05 -17.49 -22.43
N VAL A 107 -3.01 -17.66 -21.11
CA VAL A 107 -1.81 -17.49 -20.29
C VAL A 107 -1.64 -18.71 -19.39
N ARG A 108 -0.43 -18.90 -18.87
CA ARG A 108 -0.12 -20.06 -18.01
C ARG A 108 -0.30 -19.78 -16.53
N MET A 109 -0.18 -18.53 -16.13
CA MET A 109 -0.35 -18.06 -14.77
C MET A 109 -0.67 -16.57 -14.75
N LEU A 110 -1.07 -16.08 -13.60
CA LEU A 110 -1.42 -14.69 -13.34
C LEU A 110 -0.57 -14.16 -12.19
N HIS A 111 -0.22 -12.88 -12.25
CA HIS A 111 0.40 -12.17 -11.14
C HIS A 111 -0.29 -10.83 -10.96
N SER A 112 -0.85 -10.58 -9.78
CA SER A 112 -1.41 -9.29 -9.40
C SER A 112 -0.50 -8.58 -8.39
N ALA A 113 -0.28 -7.28 -8.60
CA ALA A 113 0.52 -6.46 -7.69
C ALA A 113 -0.29 -5.87 -6.52
N SER A 114 -1.59 -6.14 -6.46
CA SER A 114 -2.47 -5.71 -5.37
C SER A 114 -3.75 -6.54 -5.34
N THR A 115 -4.49 -6.46 -4.24
CA THR A 115 -5.90 -6.88 -4.13
C THR A 115 -6.82 -5.88 -4.87
N GLY A 116 -8.05 -5.67 -4.42
CA GLY A 116 -9.01 -4.79 -5.07
C GLY A 116 -9.45 -5.32 -6.44
N TYR A 117 -9.73 -4.45 -7.39
CA TYR A 117 -10.26 -4.85 -8.70
C TYR A 117 -9.25 -5.65 -9.54
N ALA A 118 -7.95 -5.35 -9.45
CA ALA A 118 -6.92 -6.08 -10.18
C ALA A 118 -6.78 -7.52 -9.66
N GLY A 119 -6.67 -7.67 -8.34
CA GLY A 119 -6.67 -8.99 -7.69
C GLY A 119 -7.96 -9.75 -7.93
N PHE A 120 -9.12 -9.09 -7.89
CA PHE A 120 -10.40 -9.70 -8.18
C PHE A 120 -10.47 -10.27 -9.61
N LEU A 121 -9.96 -9.56 -10.62
CA LEU A 121 -9.83 -10.09 -11.98
C LEU A 121 -8.98 -11.37 -12.01
N GLY A 122 -7.84 -11.37 -11.29
CA GLY A 122 -6.99 -12.55 -11.14
C GLY A 122 -7.73 -13.72 -10.48
N ALA A 123 -8.47 -13.44 -9.42
CA ALA A 123 -9.27 -14.44 -8.71
C ALA A 123 -10.42 -15.01 -9.58
N LEU A 124 -11.11 -14.16 -10.35
CA LEU A 124 -12.09 -14.61 -11.34
C LEU A 124 -11.51 -15.58 -12.37
N LEU A 125 -10.31 -15.26 -12.88
CA LEU A 125 -9.61 -16.11 -13.84
C LEU A 125 -9.13 -17.43 -13.22
N HIS A 126 -8.69 -17.39 -11.95
CA HIS A 126 -8.38 -18.59 -11.18
C HIS A 126 -9.61 -19.49 -11.08
N GLU A 127 -10.76 -18.96 -10.65
CA GLU A 127 -12.00 -19.72 -10.49
C GLU A 127 -12.58 -20.24 -11.81
N ALA A 128 -12.51 -19.43 -12.87
CA ALA A 128 -13.11 -19.79 -14.16
C ALA A 128 -12.26 -20.74 -14.99
N ARG A 129 -10.92 -20.66 -14.88
CA ARG A 129 -9.99 -21.36 -15.77
C ARG A 129 -8.97 -22.23 -15.06
N GLY A 130 -8.95 -22.26 -13.71
CA GLY A 130 -7.94 -22.98 -12.93
C GLY A 130 -6.53 -22.41 -13.06
N LEU A 131 -6.37 -21.15 -13.47
CA LEU A 131 -5.06 -20.53 -13.64
C LEU A 131 -4.44 -20.23 -12.28
N PRO A 132 -3.15 -20.57 -12.05
CA PRO A 132 -2.47 -20.17 -10.83
C PRO A 132 -2.37 -18.65 -10.74
N LEU A 133 -2.66 -18.11 -9.56
CA LEU A 133 -2.60 -16.69 -9.25
C LEU A 133 -1.54 -16.45 -8.18
N VAL A 134 -0.53 -15.65 -8.48
CA VAL A 134 0.41 -15.06 -7.51
C VAL A 134 -0.09 -13.68 -7.15
N LEU A 135 -0.05 -13.33 -5.88
CA LEU A 135 -0.38 -12.00 -5.39
C LEU A 135 0.84 -11.40 -4.69
N SER A 136 1.26 -10.19 -5.09
CA SER A 136 2.30 -9.42 -4.40
C SER A 136 1.75 -8.07 -3.98
N GLU A 137 1.75 -7.76 -2.69
CA GLU A 137 1.33 -6.44 -2.21
C GLU A 137 2.53 -5.64 -1.73
N HIS A 138 2.75 -4.47 -2.34
CA HIS A 138 3.78 -3.52 -1.91
C HIS A 138 3.31 -2.71 -0.69
N GLY A 139 2.06 -2.30 -0.66
CA GLY A 139 1.29 -1.80 0.47
C GLY A 139 0.05 -2.65 0.64
N ILE A 140 -0.62 -2.59 1.77
CA ILE A 140 -1.88 -3.32 1.99
C ILE A 140 -3.03 -2.47 1.43
N TYR A 141 -3.50 -2.85 0.24
CA TYR A 141 -4.52 -2.11 -0.50
C TYR A 141 -5.80 -1.85 0.31
N THR A 142 -6.27 -2.84 1.07
CA THR A 142 -7.46 -2.72 1.92
C THR A 142 -7.28 -1.63 2.97
N LYS A 143 -6.12 -1.56 3.62
CA LYS A 143 -5.76 -0.51 4.60
C LYS A 143 -5.68 0.87 3.94
N GLU A 144 -5.01 0.97 2.80
CA GLU A 144 -4.86 2.24 2.06
C GLU A 144 -6.22 2.76 1.62
N ARG A 145 -7.05 1.86 1.07
CA ARG A 145 -8.41 2.21 0.64
C ARG A 145 -9.31 2.59 1.81
N GLN A 146 -9.16 1.95 2.97
CA GLN A 146 -9.88 2.36 4.18
C GLN A 146 -9.54 3.79 4.59
N ILE A 147 -8.26 4.16 4.58
CA ILE A 147 -7.80 5.52 4.89
C ILE A 147 -8.37 6.55 3.90
N ASP A 148 -8.36 6.24 2.60
CA ASP A 148 -8.92 7.10 1.57
C ASP A 148 -10.42 7.31 1.74
N LEU A 149 -11.16 6.23 2.02
CA LEU A 149 -12.62 6.29 2.24
C LEU A 149 -12.99 7.07 3.50
N LEU A 150 -12.17 6.99 4.55
CA LEU A 150 -12.38 7.77 5.77
C LEU A 150 -12.22 9.27 5.53
N LYS A 151 -11.30 9.66 4.65
CA LYS A 151 -11.03 11.06 4.29
C LYS A 151 -11.95 11.59 3.19
N SER A 152 -12.67 10.70 2.46
CA SER A 152 -13.44 11.09 1.28
C SER A 152 -14.62 12.00 1.64
N GLU A 153 -14.79 13.08 0.87
CA GLU A 153 -15.93 14.03 1.02
C GLU A 153 -17.13 13.65 0.15
N TRP A 154 -16.92 12.82 -0.88
CA TRP A 154 -17.98 12.41 -1.80
C TRP A 154 -18.97 11.38 -1.21
N ILE A 155 -18.58 10.67 -0.13
CA ILE A 155 -19.47 9.75 0.58
C ILE A 155 -20.29 10.54 1.59
N ARG A 156 -21.55 10.77 1.24
CA ARG A 156 -22.48 11.56 2.07
C ARG A 156 -22.99 10.75 3.26
N ASP A 157 -23.26 11.45 4.35
CA ASP A 157 -24.01 10.97 5.49
C ASP A 157 -25.28 11.82 5.60
N ASN A 158 -26.42 11.27 5.23
CA ASN A 158 -27.69 11.99 5.17
C ASN A 158 -28.46 11.94 6.49
N ARG A 159 -27.91 11.30 7.53
CA ARG A 159 -28.47 11.32 8.88
C ARG A 159 -28.47 12.76 9.39
N ASN A 160 -29.49 13.15 10.15
CA ASN A 160 -29.49 14.45 10.81
C ASN A 160 -28.46 14.49 11.95
N VAL A 161 -28.11 15.70 12.43
CA VAL A 161 -27.07 15.88 13.46
C VAL A 161 -27.34 15.09 14.74
N PHE A 162 -28.62 14.91 15.11
CA PHE A 162 -29.02 14.16 16.32
C PHE A 162 -28.94 12.63 16.12
N GLN A 163 -28.88 12.16 14.90
CA GLN A 163 -28.76 10.74 14.55
C GLN A 163 -27.31 10.32 14.31
N ARG A 164 -26.38 11.26 14.25
CA ARG A 164 -24.94 10.99 14.02
C ARG A 164 -24.26 10.74 15.34
N ASP A 165 -23.71 9.54 15.51
CA ASP A 165 -22.72 9.27 16.55
C ASP A 165 -21.33 9.62 15.98
N PRO A 166 -20.56 10.53 16.59
CA PRO A 166 -19.22 10.89 16.14
C PRO A 166 -18.22 9.71 16.20
N THR A 167 -18.53 8.69 16.97
CA THR A 167 -17.70 7.48 17.12
C THR A 167 -18.00 6.41 16.06
N GLU A 168 -19.14 6.53 15.36
CA GLU A 168 -19.58 5.58 14.35
C GLU A 168 -19.37 6.10 12.93
N LEU A 169 -18.86 5.23 12.07
CA LEU A 169 -18.79 5.49 10.64
C LEU A 169 -20.20 5.55 10.03
N SER A 170 -20.37 6.41 9.01
CA SER A 170 -21.62 6.43 8.24
C SER A 170 -21.82 5.11 7.52
N TYR A 171 -23.10 4.73 7.33
CA TYR A 171 -23.49 3.48 6.69
C TYR A 171 -22.78 3.26 5.33
N PHE A 172 -22.73 4.28 4.48
CA PHE A 172 -22.10 4.15 3.17
C PHE A 172 -20.58 4.00 3.24
N ARG A 173 -19.91 4.63 4.23
CA ARG A 173 -18.47 4.39 4.45
C ARG A 173 -18.20 2.96 4.89
N GLN A 174 -18.97 2.44 5.85
CA GLN A 174 -18.85 1.04 6.28
C GLN A 174 -19.06 0.09 5.11
N MET A 175 -20.05 0.36 4.27
CA MET A 175 -20.38 -0.46 3.11
C MET A 175 -19.23 -0.50 2.08
N TRP A 176 -18.60 0.66 1.78
CA TRP A 176 -17.44 0.71 0.90
C TRP A 176 -16.21 0.01 1.49
N ILE A 177 -15.93 0.21 2.78
CA ILE A 177 -14.82 -0.45 3.47
C ILE A 177 -15.01 -1.98 3.43
N GLY A 178 -16.16 -2.46 3.85
CA GLY A 178 -16.48 -3.88 3.84
C GLY A 178 -16.42 -4.50 2.43
N PHE A 179 -16.82 -3.75 1.40
CA PHE A 179 -16.70 -4.21 0.01
C PHE A 179 -15.24 -4.46 -0.40
N PHE A 180 -14.31 -3.55 -0.08
CA PHE A 180 -12.89 -3.75 -0.42
C PHE A 180 -12.22 -4.81 0.45
N GLU A 181 -12.60 -4.94 1.71
CA GLU A 181 -12.15 -6.04 2.57
C GLU A 181 -12.59 -7.39 2.01
N TRP A 182 -13.83 -7.49 1.57
CA TRP A 182 -14.36 -8.66 0.92
C TRP A 182 -13.63 -9.01 -0.40
N LEU A 183 -13.37 -8.04 -1.26
CA LEU A 183 -12.55 -8.26 -2.46
C LEU A 183 -11.14 -8.75 -2.09
N GLY A 184 -10.54 -8.20 -1.04
CA GLY A 184 -9.24 -8.62 -0.53
C GLY A 184 -9.21 -10.08 -0.10
N ARG A 185 -10.16 -10.51 0.71
CA ARG A 185 -10.30 -11.89 1.16
C ARG A 185 -10.47 -12.87 0.01
N PHE A 186 -11.31 -12.52 -0.97
CA PHE A 186 -11.48 -13.33 -2.17
C PHE A 186 -10.18 -13.49 -2.96
N CYS A 187 -9.38 -12.42 -3.06
CA CYS A 187 -8.07 -12.48 -3.69
C CYS A 187 -7.10 -13.37 -2.91
N TYR A 188 -7.07 -13.27 -1.57
CA TYR A 188 -6.22 -14.11 -0.72
C TYR A 188 -6.57 -15.59 -0.80
N ASP A 189 -7.88 -15.91 -0.90
CA ASP A 189 -8.32 -17.30 -1.03
C ASP A 189 -7.91 -17.92 -2.37
N ALA A 190 -7.94 -17.15 -3.46
CA ALA A 190 -7.56 -17.59 -4.79
C ALA A 190 -6.05 -17.65 -5.02
N ALA A 191 -5.25 -16.83 -4.32
CA ALA A 191 -3.83 -16.65 -4.60
C ALA A 191 -2.94 -17.68 -3.88
N TYR A 192 -1.86 -18.08 -4.59
CA TYR A 192 -0.75 -18.86 -4.04
C TYR A 192 0.50 -18.72 -4.92
N PRO A 193 1.66 -18.34 -4.34
CA PRO A 193 1.83 -17.74 -3.02
C PRO A 193 1.31 -16.30 -2.93
N ILE A 194 1.22 -15.80 -1.69
CA ILE A 194 0.93 -14.40 -1.37
C ILE A 194 2.21 -13.77 -0.84
N VAL A 195 2.64 -12.67 -1.45
CA VAL A 195 3.93 -12.03 -1.15
C VAL A 195 3.71 -10.66 -0.53
N ALA A 196 4.39 -10.38 0.57
CA ALA A 196 4.54 -9.07 1.17
C ALA A 196 6.00 -8.60 1.10
N LEU A 197 6.24 -7.30 1.22
CA LEU A 197 7.61 -6.76 1.20
C LEU A 197 8.33 -6.92 2.54
N TYR A 198 7.60 -7.02 3.66
CA TYR A 198 8.14 -7.13 5.01
C TYR A 198 7.14 -7.75 5.98
N GLU A 199 7.64 -8.20 7.12
CA GLU A 199 6.88 -9.05 8.05
C GLU A 199 5.60 -8.41 8.59
N ALA A 200 5.61 -7.14 8.93
CA ALA A 200 4.39 -6.49 9.43
C ALA A 200 3.26 -6.43 8.39
N ASN A 201 3.60 -6.29 7.08
CA ASN A 201 2.61 -6.40 6.02
C ASN A 201 2.13 -7.85 5.84
N ARG A 202 3.02 -8.84 5.93
CA ARG A 202 2.64 -10.26 5.89
C ARG A 202 1.67 -10.60 7.02
N LEU A 203 1.97 -10.19 8.24
CA LEU A 203 1.08 -10.39 9.39
C LEU A 203 -0.26 -9.66 9.20
N ARG A 204 -0.24 -8.49 8.56
CA ARG A 204 -1.47 -7.78 8.22
C ARG A 204 -2.29 -8.54 7.17
N GLN A 205 -1.67 -9.12 6.13
CA GLN A 205 -2.37 -9.97 5.17
C GLN A 205 -3.05 -11.16 5.87
N VAL A 206 -2.36 -11.78 6.84
CA VAL A 206 -2.95 -12.87 7.65
C VAL A 206 -4.13 -12.37 8.48
N ALA A 207 -4.01 -11.22 9.13
CA ALA A 207 -5.11 -10.61 9.88
C ALA A 207 -6.31 -10.23 8.98
N ASP A 208 -6.06 -9.86 7.72
CA ASP A 208 -7.08 -9.54 6.72
C ASP A 208 -7.66 -10.79 6.02
N GLY A 209 -7.23 -12.02 6.41
CA GLY A 209 -7.82 -13.29 5.98
C GLY A 209 -6.93 -14.16 5.07
N ALA A 210 -5.68 -13.78 4.82
CA ALA A 210 -4.74 -14.67 4.12
C ALA A 210 -4.31 -15.84 5.02
N SER A 211 -4.21 -17.05 4.46
CA SER A 211 -3.66 -18.19 5.20
C SER A 211 -2.16 -18.02 5.43
N ASP A 212 -1.69 -18.16 6.68
CA ASP A 212 -0.28 -17.99 7.05
C ASP A 212 0.65 -18.85 6.20
N GLY A 213 0.34 -20.13 6.00
CA GLY A 213 1.13 -21.05 5.17
C GLY A 213 1.15 -20.74 3.67
N ARG A 214 0.42 -19.73 3.20
CA ARG A 214 0.43 -19.23 1.83
C ARG A 214 1.19 -17.91 1.67
N THR A 215 1.57 -17.28 2.78
CA THR A 215 2.21 -15.96 2.80
C THR A 215 3.71 -16.07 2.98
N GLN A 216 4.45 -15.18 2.34
CA GLN A 216 5.91 -15.06 2.48
C GLN A 216 6.38 -13.63 2.25
N ASN A 217 7.60 -13.33 2.69
CA ASN A 217 8.23 -12.03 2.46
C ASN A 217 9.23 -12.11 1.31
N ILE A 218 9.11 -11.19 0.35
CA ILE A 218 10.13 -10.92 -0.67
C ILE A 218 10.32 -9.41 -0.70
N PRO A 219 11.36 -8.89 -0.04
CA PRO A 219 11.63 -7.45 -0.05
C PRO A 219 12.06 -6.98 -1.43
N ASN A 220 11.83 -5.71 -1.73
CA ASN A 220 12.40 -5.08 -2.90
C ASN A 220 13.93 -5.13 -2.83
N GLY A 221 14.55 -5.38 -3.96
CA GLY A 221 16.00 -5.35 -4.14
C GLY A 221 16.44 -4.17 -5.00
N ILE A 222 17.69 -3.78 -4.85
CA ILE A 222 18.31 -2.74 -5.65
C ILE A 222 19.54 -3.25 -6.41
N ALA A 223 19.85 -2.60 -7.53
CA ALA A 223 21.02 -2.91 -8.36
C ALA A 223 22.29 -2.35 -7.71
N LEU A 224 22.99 -3.18 -6.93
CA LEU A 224 24.22 -2.77 -6.21
C LEU A 224 25.28 -2.16 -7.13
N ALA A 225 25.39 -2.64 -8.37
CA ALA A 225 26.35 -2.14 -9.35
C ALA A 225 26.21 -0.64 -9.64
N ARG A 226 24.99 -0.08 -9.47
CA ARG A 226 24.74 1.35 -9.63
C ARG A 226 25.31 2.17 -8.47
N PHE A 227 25.18 1.69 -7.25
CA PHE A 227 25.49 2.46 -6.04
C PHE A 227 26.91 2.22 -5.50
N ALA A 228 27.49 1.05 -5.77
CA ALA A 228 28.85 0.73 -5.30
C ALA A 228 29.92 1.72 -5.76
N PRO A 229 29.94 2.22 -6.99
CA PRO A 229 30.91 3.23 -7.42
C PRO A 229 30.79 4.57 -6.67
N LEU A 230 29.59 4.92 -6.19
CA LEU A 230 29.34 6.16 -5.47
C LEU A 230 30.12 6.24 -4.14
N ARG A 231 30.44 5.08 -3.55
CA ARG A 231 31.21 5.00 -2.31
C ARG A 231 32.62 5.56 -2.44
N ALA A 232 33.24 5.36 -3.60
CA ALA A 232 34.58 5.89 -3.90
C ALA A 232 34.63 7.43 -4.02
N LEU A 233 33.45 8.04 -4.27
CA LEU A 233 33.33 9.49 -4.40
C LEU A 233 33.08 10.17 -3.03
N ARG A 234 32.88 9.38 -1.97
CA ARG A 234 32.56 9.90 -0.64
C ARG A 234 33.83 10.32 0.11
N PRO A 235 33.81 11.43 0.88
CA PRO A 235 34.91 11.79 1.75
C PRO A 235 35.04 10.80 2.92
N ALA A 236 36.22 10.76 3.52
CA ALA A 236 36.51 9.91 4.67
C ALA A 236 35.78 10.36 5.96
N SER A 237 35.47 11.64 6.08
CA SER A 237 34.68 12.18 7.19
C SER A 237 33.22 12.39 6.78
N PRO A 238 32.27 12.39 7.75
CA PRO A 238 30.87 12.67 7.45
C PRO A 238 30.71 14.03 6.74
N PRO A 239 30.14 14.09 5.52
CA PRO A 239 29.81 15.37 4.90
C PRO A 239 28.78 16.14 5.77
N PRO A 240 28.91 17.46 5.95
CA PRO A 240 27.94 18.24 6.72
C PRO A 240 26.68 18.54 5.88
N VAL A 241 26.13 17.52 5.23
CA VAL A 241 24.95 17.62 4.37
C VAL A 241 23.89 16.64 4.82
N LEU A 242 22.70 17.15 5.11
CA LEU A 242 21.49 16.37 5.38
C LEU A 242 20.59 16.39 4.16
N CYS A 243 20.11 15.23 3.75
CA CYS A 243 19.29 15.16 2.56
C CYS A 243 17.97 14.41 2.84
N LEU A 244 16.85 15.04 2.52
CA LEU A 244 15.56 14.40 2.38
C LEU A 244 15.29 14.26 0.88
N ILE A 245 15.07 13.02 0.43
CA ILE A 245 14.79 12.71 -0.99
C ILE A 245 13.37 12.15 -1.10
N GLY A 246 12.49 12.87 -1.79
CA GLY A 246 11.11 12.47 -2.00
C GLY A 246 10.23 13.64 -2.38
N ARG A 247 9.00 13.35 -2.82
CA ARG A 247 7.99 14.37 -3.16
C ARG A 247 7.70 15.27 -1.96
N VAL A 248 7.53 16.56 -2.18
CA VAL A 248 7.16 17.51 -1.12
C VAL A 248 5.64 17.48 -0.92
N VAL A 249 5.17 16.50 -0.15
CA VAL A 249 3.75 16.23 0.11
C VAL A 249 3.52 15.88 1.60
N PRO A 250 2.30 16.04 2.13
CA PRO A 250 2.02 15.85 3.57
C PRO A 250 2.45 14.50 4.14
N ILE A 251 2.34 13.40 3.38
CA ILE A 251 2.71 12.06 3.85
C ILE A 251 4.21 11.92 4.12
N LYS A 252 5.06 12.76 3.50
CA LYS A 252 6.51 12.80 3.72
C LYS A 252 6.91 13.63 4.94
N ASP A 253 5.99 14.38 5.51
CA ASP A 253 6.13 15.25 6.68
C ASP A 253 7.42 16.09 6.67
N VAL A 254 7.63 16.77 5.54
CA VAL A 254 8.78 17.67 5.33
C VAL A 254 8.79 18.78 6.38
N LYS A 255 7.62 19.16 6.92
CA LYS A 255 7.52 20.17 7.99
C LYS A 255 8.19 19.72 9.29
N THR A 256 8.05 18.44 9.68
CA THR A 256 8.78 17.89 10.85
C THR A 256 10.28 17.86 10.61
N PHE A 257 10.72 17.50 9.41
CA PHE A 257 12.15 17.61 9.06
C PHE A 257 12.66 19.03 9.20
N ILE A 258 12.00 20.03 8.62
CA ILE A 258 12.40 21.45 8.71
C ILE A 258 12.44 21.93 10.16
N ARG A 259 11.47 21.55 11.01
CA ARG A 259 11.49 21.89 12.44
C ARG A 259 12.69 21.31 13.16
N ALA A 260 13.03 20.05 12.89
CA ALA A 260 14.21 19.41 13.44
C ALA A 260 15.51 20.15 13.05
N MET A 261 15.57 20.66 11.83
CA MET A 261 16.76 21.36 11.32
C MET A 261 17.10 22.62 12.09
N ARG A 262 16.11 23.30 12.71
CA ARG A 262 16.42 24.46 13.57
C ARG A 262 17.30 24.06 14.76
N THR A 263 17.03 22.91 15.36
CA THR A 263 17.85 22.38 16.46
C THR A 263 19.22 21.93 15.97
N VAL A 264 19.28 21.26 14.82
CA VAL A 264 20.54 20.79 14.22
C VAL A 264 21.46 21.97 13.89
N VAL A 265 20.95 23.00 13.20
CA VAL A 265 21.75 24.20 12.85
C VAL A 265 22.28 24.93 14.07
N ASN A 266 21.57 24.96 15.19
CA ASN A 266 22.07 25.54 16.43
C ASN A 266 23.28 24.80 17.00
N GLN A 267 23.40 23.50 16.76
CA GLN A 267 24.51 22.65 17.23
C GLN A 267 25.62 22.51 16.18
N LEU A 268 25.27 22.53 14.91
CA LEU A 268 26.12 22.34 13.73
C LEU A 268 25.90 23.49 12.73
N PRO A 269 26.49 24.68 12.94
CA PRO A 269 26.20 25.87 12.12
C PRO A 269 26.58 25.74 10.64
N ASP A 270 27.50 24.85 10.29
CA ASP A 270 28.00 24.68 8.93
C ASP A 270 27.21 23.64 8.12
N VAL A 271 26.10 23.09 8.68
CA VAL A 271 25.33 22.05 7.99
C VAL A 271 24.50 22.61 6.84
N GLU A 272 24.53 21.94 5.70
CA GLU A 272 23.61 22.17 4.58
C GLU A 272 22.44 21.16 4.63
N ILE A 273 21.24 21.64 4.29
CA ILE A 273 20.02 20.85 4.35
C ILE A 273 19.37 20.84 2.96
N TRP A 274 19.31 19.68 2.36
CA TRP A 274 18.77 19.50 1.03
C TRP A 274 17.40 18.80 1.08
N ILE A 275 16.43 19.40 0.41
CA ILE A 275 15.11 18.82 0.15
C ILE A 275 15.02 18.61 -1.36
N ALA A 276 15.15 17.35 -1.79
CA ALA A 276 15.25 16.98 -3.21
C ALA A 276 14.01 16.15 -3.61
N GLY A 277 13.20 16.73 -4.49
CA GLY A 277 12.01 16.10 -5.05
C GLY A 277 11.02 17.10 -5.63
N PRO A 278 10.03 16.62 -6.39
CA PRO A 278 9.05 17.48 -7.04
C PRO A 278 8.10 18.11 -5.99
N GLU A 279 7.65 19.33 -6.31
CA GLU A 279 6.77 20.18 -5.50
C GLU A 279 5.39 20.35 -6.14
N GLU A 280 5.21 19.90 -7.37
CA GLU A 280 4.05 20.18 -8.22
C GLU A 280 2.80 19.39 -7.81
N GLU A 281 2.95 18.30 -7.05
CA GLU A 281 1.84 17.45 -6.63
C GLU A 281 0.97 18.13 -5.56
N ASP A 282 1.59 18.90 -4.66
CA ASP A 282 0.89 19.71 -3.64
C ASP A 282 1.58 21.07 -3.48
N PRO A 283 1.30 22.03 -4.35
CA PRO A 283 1.95 23.34 -4.34
C PRO A 283 1.65 24.18 -3.09
N GLU A 284 0.52 23.93 -2.42
CA GLU A 284 0.17 24.63 -1.19
C GLU A 284 1.03 24.15 -0.03
N TYR A 285 1.15 22.83 0.12
CA TYR A 285 2.04 22.24 1.11
C TYR A 285 3.50 22.62 0.90
N ALA A 286 3.96 22.66 -0.36
CA ALA A 286 5.31 23.08 -0.70
C ALA A 286 5.57 24.53 -0.27
N ARG A 287 4.64 25.49 -0.59
CA ARG A 287 4.73 26.87 -0.12
C ARG A 287 4.79 26.98 1.39
N ASP A 288 4.01 26.18 2.10
CA ASP A 288 4.04 26.14 3.56
C ASP A 288 5.41 25.66 4.08
N CYS A 289 6.05 24.72 3.41
CA CYS A 289 7.39 24.25 3.75
C CYS A 289 8.44 25.36 3.55
N HIS A 290 8.39 26.09 2.45
CA HIS A 290 9.25 27.25 2.21
C HIS A 290 9.05 28.34 3.26
N ASN A 291 7.80 28.68 3.56
CA ASN A 291 7.45 29.68 4.59
C ASN A 291 7.94 29.25 5.97
N LEU A 292 7.80 27.97 6.31
CA LEU A 292 8.29 27.43 7.57
C LEU A 292 9.82 27.51 7.70
N ALA A 293 10.54 27.15 6.63
CA ALA A 293 12.01 27.24 6.62
C ALA A 293 12.47 28.70 6.81
N SER A 294 11.85 29.64 6.09
CA SER A 294 12.15 31.07 6.24
C SER A 294 11.77 31.60 7.61
N GLY A 295 10.55 31.27 8.12
CA GLY A 295 10.08 31.70 9.44
C GLY A 295 10.93 31.18 10.61
N LEU A 296 11.61 30.04 10.42
CA LEU A 296 12.57 29.50 11.38
C LEU A 296 14.01 30.05 11.20
N GLY A 297 14.23 30.97 10.25
CA GLY A 297 15.54 31.53 9.98
C GLY A 297 16.52 30.52 9.39
N LEU A 298 16.04 29.60 8.54
CA LEU A 298 16.84 28.54 7.92
C LEU A 298 17.10 28.80 6.42
N SER A 299 16.80 29.97 5.91
CA SER A 299 16.92 30.30 4.47
C SER A 299 18.31 30.08 3.89
N ASP A 300 19.36 30.30 4.68
CA ASP A 300 20.76 30.11 4.26
C ASP A 300 21.20 28.63 4.31
N HIS A 301 20.48 27.79 5.05
CA HIS A 301 20.82 26.39 5.24
C HIS A 301 19.98 25.44 4.40
N VAL A 302 18.67 25.70 4.25
CA VAL A 302 17.72 24.83 3.55
C VAL A 302 17.65 25.17 2.07
N LYS A 303 17.95 24.17 1.24
CA LYS A 303 17.90 24.25 -0.21
C LYS A 303 16.84 23.30 -0.76
N PHE A 304 15.80 23.83 -1.37
CA PHE A 304 14.84 23.04 -2.16
C PHE A 304 15.43 22.87 -3.57
N LEU A 305 15.78 21.64 -3.89
CA LEU A 305 16.55 21.34 -5.11
C LEU A 305 15.67 20.91 -6.29
N GLY A 306 14.36 20.72 -6.08
CA GLY A 306 13.49 20.12 -7.06
C GLY A 306 13.92 18.69 -7.40
N PHE A 307 13.56 18.19 -8.57
CA PHE A 307 13.95 16.86 -9.01
C PHE A 307 15.47 16.79 -9.26
N GLN A 308 16.13 15.85 -8.61
CA GLN A 308 17.57 15.58 -8.76
C GLN A 308 17.81 14.09 -8.99
N LYS A 309 18.93 13.77 -9.65
CA LYS A 309 19.39 12.38 -9.71
C LYS A 309 20.00 11.99 -8.37
N ILE A 310 19.56 10.88 -7.84
CA ILE A 310 20.01 10.38 -6.54
C ILE A 310 21.53 10.11 -6.53
N ASP A 311 22.09 9.73 -7.69
CA ASP A 311 23.51 9.44 -7.87
C ASP A 311 24.39 10.69 -7.67
N ASP A 312 23.85 11.90 -7.91
CA ASP A 312 24.54 13.18 -7.72
C ASP A 312 24.46 13.68 -6.27
N LEU A 313 23.44 13.23 -5.53
CA LEU A 313 23.19 13.63 -4.13
C LEU A 313 23.93 12.74 -3.11
N LEU A 314 23.80 11.41 -3.25
CA LEU A 314 24.30 10.47 -2.25
C LEU A 314 25.80 10.58 -1.95
N PRO A 315 26.71 10.82 -2.92
CA PRO A 315 28.13 10.99 -2.61
C PRO A 315 28.43 12.15 -1.64
N LYS A 316 27.60 13.19 -1.67
CA LYS A 316 27.77 14.43 -0.88
C LYS A 316 26.94 14.42 0.42
N THR A 317 26.04 13.45 0.59
CA THR A 317 25.13 13.38 1.73
C THR A 317 25.80 12.73 2.94
N GLY A 318 25.81 13.40 4.07
CA GLY A 318 26.27 12.84 5.35
C GLY A 318 25.26 11.90 5.98
N VAL A 319 23.99 12.33 6.05
CA VAL A 319 22.88 11.53 6.57
C VAL A 319 21.66 11.72 5.67
N LEU A 320 21.06 10.62 5.25
CA LEU A 320 19.73 10.64 4.63
C LEU A 320 18.66 10.67 5.73
N VAL A 321 17.68 11.54 5.57
CA VAL A 321 16.56 11.67 6.53
C VAL A 321 15.25 11.32 5.86
N LEU A 322 14.45 10.49 6.53
CA LEU A 322 13.09 10.12 6.12
C LEU A 322 12.14 10.43 7.28
N SER A 323 11.37 11.51 7.17
CA SER A 323 10.43 11.98 8.19
C SER A 323 8.98 11.54 7.95
N SER A 324 8.75 10.63 7.02
CA SER A 324 7.42 10.22 6.55
C SER A 324 6.49 9.74 7.66
N ILE A 325 5.18 9.98 7.48
CA ILE A 325 4.12 9.48 8.37
C ILE A 325 3.75 8.03 8.01
N SER A 326 3.96 7.63 6.75
CA SER A 326 3.66 6.28 6.28
C SER A 326 4.58 5.91 5.11
N GLU A 327 5.11 4.70 5.17
CA GLU A 327 5.88 4.04 4.10
C GLU A 327 5.52 2.55 4.06
N ALA A 328 5.82 1.90 2.95
CA ALA A 328 5.85 0.44 2.89
C ALA A 328 7.31 -0.04 3.05
N LEU A 329 8.06 -0.05 1.95
CA LEU A 329 9.50 -0.31 1.95
C LEU A 329 10.19 0.81 1.16
N PRO A 330 10.77 1.82 1.84
CA PRO A 330 11.33 3.00 1.17
C PRO A 330 12.63 2.65 0.45
N LEU A 331 12.60 2.62 -0.88
CA LEU A 331 13.77 2.33 -1.72
C LEU A 331 14.92 3.30 -1.47
N VAL A 332 14.62 4.57 -1.19
CA VAL A 332 15.62 5.60 -0.94
C VAL A 332 16.54 5.26 0.24
N VAL A 333 16.03 4.53 1.25
CA VAL A 333 16.84 4.05 2.38
C VAL A 333 17.78 2.93 1.93
N LEU A 334 17.31 1.99 1.09
CA LEU A 334 18.17 0.96 0.50
C LEU A 334 19.25 1.56 -0.40
N GLU A 335 18.89 2.52 -1.25
CA GLU A 335 19.79 3.22 -2.15
C GLU A 335 20.87 3.99 -1.37
N ALA A 336 20.48 4.71 -0.31
CA ALA A 336 21.39 5.39 0.59
C ALA A 336 22.34 4.42 1.28
N ASN A 337 21.83 3.37 1.92
CA ASN A 337 22.65 2.33 2.55
C ASN A 337 23.62 1.69 1.56
N ALA A 338 23.18 1.40 0.33
CA ALA A 338 24.03 0.84 -0.72
C ALA A 338 25.15 1.79 -1.14
N ALA A 339 24.89 3.09 -1.17
CA ALA A 339 25.90 4.14 -1.42
C ALA A 339 26.77 4.46 -0.19
N GLY A 340 26.50 3.83 0.95
CA GLY A 340 27.22 4.07 2.20
C GLY A 340 26.82 5.37 2.91
N VAL A 341 25.54 5.73 2.85
CA VAL A 341 24.95 6.88 3.57
C VAL A 341 24.13 6.36 4.74
N PRO A 342 24.49 6.65 6.00
CA PRO A 342 23.65 6.37 7.16
C PRO A 342 22.30 7.09 7.07
N CYS A 343 21.25 6.47 7.63
CA CYS A 343 19.89 6.98 7.54
C CYS A 343 19.29 7.25 8.91
N VAL A 344 18.53 8.35 9.04
CA VAL A 344 17.64 8.57 10.18
C VAL A 344 16.20 8.56 9.66
N THR A 345 15.39 7.65 10.17
CA THR A 345 14.03 7.42 9.68
C THR A 345 13.00 7.48 10.79
N THR A 346 11.77 7.86 10.46
CA THR A 346 10.61 7.59 11.31
C THR A 346 10.32 6.10 11.36
N ASP A 347 9.67 5.62 12.44
CA ASP A 347 9.29 4.21 12.64
C ASP A 347 8.00 3.89 11.85
N VAL A 348 8.14 3.80 10.54
CA VAL A 348 7.04 3.53 9.62
C VAL A 348 7.38 2.41 8.65
N GLY A 349 6.41 1.59 8.32
CA GLY A 349 6.59 0.48 7.37
C GLY A 349 7.72 -0.46 7.77
N SER A 350 8.65 -0.67 6.86
CA SER A 350 9.84 -1.51 7.08
C SER A 350 11.06 -0.74 7.61
N CYS A 351 10.94 0.57 7.91
CA CYS A 351 12.09 1.41 8.27
C CYS A 351 12.93 0.81 9.41
N ARG A 352 12.29 0.33 10.48
CA ARG A 352 13.00 -0.33 11.59
C ARG A 352 13.79 -1.55 11.12
N GLN A 353 13.18 -2.41 10.30
CA GLN A 353 13.86 -3.57 9.72
C GLN A 353 15.05 -3.17 8.83
N LEU A 354 14.91 -2.09 8.04
CA LEU A 354 15.97 -1.61 7.15
C LEU A 354 17.15 -0.99 7.91
N ILE A 355 16.90 -0.39 9.07
CA ILE A 355 17.93 0.30 9.87
C ILE A 355 18.56 -0.64 10.91
N GLU A 356 17.74 -1.38 11.65
CA GLU A 356 18.19 -2.18 12.81
C GLU A 356 18.36 -3.66 12.47
N GLY A 357 17.76 -4.15 11.38
CA GLY A 357 17.78 -5.55 10.96
C GLY A 357 16.49 -6.30 11.27
N GLY A 358 16.13 -7.24 10.39
CA GLY A 358 14.88 -8.02 10.46
C GLY A 358 15.02 -9.36 11.18
N THR A 359 16.23 -9.92 11.25
CA THR A 359 16.54 -11.19 11.93
C THR A 359 17.71 -11.03 12.89
N PRO A 360 17.92 -11.96 13.85
CA PRO A 360 19.07 -11.89 14.74
C PRO A 360 20.42 -11.78 14.00
N GLU A 361 20.59 -12.48 12.90
CA GLU A 361 21.80 -12.44 12.06
C GLU A 361 21.98 -11.09 11.37
N ASP A 362 20.88 -10.45 10.97
CA ASP A 362 20.88 -9.12 10.37
C ASP A 362 21.15 -8.04 11.45
N GLN A 363 20.53 -8.17 12.62
CA GLN A 363 20.75 -7.28 13.75
C GLN A 363 22.19 -7.31 14.25
N ALA A 364 22.90 -8.44 14.14
CA ALA A 364 24.30 -8.57 14.48
C ALA A 364 25.24 -7.72 13.60
N LEU A 365 24.76 -7.20 12.45
CA LEU A 365 25.51 -6.25 11.62
C LEU A 365 25.59 -4.84 12.25
N GLY A 366 24.75 -4.56 13.26
CA GLY A 366 24.58 -3.24 13.84
C GLY A 366 23.54 -2.40 13.10
N ALA A 367 23.26 -1.22 13.61
CA ALA A 367 22.28 -0.30 12.99
C ALA A 367 22.95 0.53 11.88
N SER A 368 22.24 0.72 10.75
CA SER A 368 22.69 1.59 9.65
C SER A 368 22.29 3.06 9.84
N GLY A 369 21.93 3.44 11.06
CA GLY A 369 21.48 4.78 11.42
C GLY A 369 20.61 4.74 12.66
N ALA A 370 19.50 5.50 12.66
CA ALA A 370 18.58 5.55 13.80
C ALA A 370 17.11 5.58 13.35
N VAL A 371 16.23 5.07 14.22
CA VAL A 371 14.77 5.10 14.04
C VAL A 371 14.16 5.93 15.16
N VAL A 372 13.28 6.87 14.81
CA VAL A 372 12.63 7.79 15.74
C VAL A 372 11.11 7.76 15.62
N GLY A 373 10.40 8.34 16.58
CA GLY A 373 8.94 8.46 16.51
C GLY A 373 8.46 9.36 15.36
N ILE A 374 7.21 9.12 14.89
CA ILE A 374 6.56 9.99 13.92
C ILE A 374 6.30 11.36 14.54
N ALA A 375 6.46 12.44 13.75
CA ALA A 375 6.23 13.82 14.15
C ALA A 375 7.01 14.25 15.40
N ASP A 376 8.20 13.70 15.62
CA ASP A 376 9.10 14.06 16.72
C ASP A 376 10.38 14.76 16.19
N PRO A 377 10.33 16.09 16.01
CA PRO A 377 11.47 16.84 15.51
C PRO A 377 12.67 16.86 16.48
N ALA A 378 12.42 16.69 17.79
CA ALA A 378 13.51 16.69 18.79
C ALA A 378 14.29 15.38 18.72
N ALA A 379 13.62 14.22 18.69
CA ALA A 379 14.28 12.94 18.52
C ALA A 379 15.02 12.86 17.18
N LEU A 380 14.42 13.40 16.11
CA LEU A 380 15.02 13.45 14.78
C LEU A 380 16.32 14.28 14.79
N ALA A 381 16.31 15.47 15.41
CA ALA A 381 17.49 16.32 15.52
C ALA A 381 18.61 15.65 16.33
N ASN A 382 18.27 15.04 17.47
CA ASN A 382 19.25 14.37 18.34
C ASN A 382 19.92 13.18 17.63
N ALA A 383 19.15 12.36 16.91
CA ALA A 383 19.67 11.23 16.15
C ALA A 383 20.63 11.68 15.04
N ILE A 384 20.27 12.73 14.31
CA ILE A 384 21.09 13.31 13.24
C ILE A 384 22.40 13.86 13.81
N THR A 385 22.32 14.68 14.88
CA THR A 385 23.48 15.27 15.50
C THR A 385 24.44 14.20 16.05
N GLY A 386 23.89 13.17 16.70
CA GLY A 386 24.69 12.06 17.22
C GLY A 386 25.49 11.33 16.14
N LEU A 387 24.92 11.14 14.96
CA LEU A 387 25.63 10.55 13.81
C LEU A 387 26.70 11.49 13.23
N LEU A 388 26.40 12.76 13.03
CA LEU A 388 27.35 13.70 12.40
C LEU A 388 28.52 14.09 13.30
N THR A 389 28.35 14.06 14.63
CA THR A 389 29.39 14.43 15.59
C THR A 389 30.30 13.26 15.98
N SER A 390 29.91 12.03 15.69
CA SER A 390 30.73 10.84 15.99
C SER A 390 31.11 10.12 14.69
N GLY A 391 32.33 10.37 14.22
CA GLY A 391 32.86 9.68 13.04
C GLY A 391 32.87 8.16 13.19
N GLU A 392 33.10 7.64 14.40
CA GLU A 392 33.06 6.20 14.68
C GLU A 392 31.64 5.63 14.48
N CYS A 393 30.61 6.25 15.09
CA CYS A 393 29.22 5.84 14.92
C CYS A 393 28.79 5.94 13.47
N TRP A 394 29.18 7.02 12.79
CA TRP A 394 28.86 7.21 11.38
C TRP A 394 29.45 6.10 10.49
N HIS A 395 30.74 5.75 10.69
CA HIS A 395 31.40 4.68 9.94
C HIS A 395 30.81 3.30 10.25
N ALA A 396 30.49 3.03 11.52
CA ALA A 396 29.81 1.79 11.90
C ALA A 396 28.45 1.66 11.19
N ALA A 397 27.65 2.72 11.21
CA ALA A 397 26.34 2.75 10.52
C ALA A 397 26.48 2.60 8.99
N GLN A 398 27.49 3.24 8.39
CA GLN A 398 27.81 3.09 6.97
C GLN A 398 28.10 1.62 6.62
N GLN A 399 28.97 0.95 7.36
CA GLN A 399 29.34 -0.44 7.10
C GLN A 399 28.16 -1.40 7.32
N ALA A 400 27.37 -1.19 8.37
CA ALA A 400 26.17 -1.96 8.64
C ALA A 400 25.16 -1.86 7.48
N GLY A 401 24.93 -0.63 6.97
CA GLY A 401 24.03 -0.39 5.86
C GLY A 401 24.47 -1.07 4.55
N ILE A 402 25.74 -0.90 4.19
CA ILE A 402 26.32 -1.53 3.00
C ILE A 402 26.17 -3.05 3.05
N GLU A 403 26.54 -3.66 4.18
CA GLU A 403 26.54 -5.11 4.33
C GLU A 403 25.11 -5.67 4.38
N ARG A 404 24.17 -4.98 5.05
CA ARG A 404 22.75 -5.33 5.10
C ARG A 404 22.14 -5.38 3.70
N VAL A 405 22.33 -4.33 2.88
CA VAL A 405 21.79 -4.32 1.52
C VAL A 405 22.44 -5.39 0.67
N ARG A 406 23.75 -5.59 0.80
CA ARG A 406 24.47 -6.65 0.06
C ARG A 406 23.94 -8.05 0.35
N ARG A 407 23.56 -8.34 1.59
CA ARG A 407 23.07 -9.67 1.99
C ARG A 407 21.60 -9.89 1.69
N TYR A 408 20.74 -8.89 1.94
CA TYR A 408 19.31 -9.12 2.04
C TYR A 408 18.47 -8.37 1.01
N TYR A 409 19.00 -7.32 0.34
CA TYR A 409 18.21 -6.42 -0.49
C TYR A 409 18.78 -6.21 -1.89
N THR A 410 19.31 -7.27 -2.50
CA THR A 410 19.81 -7.20 -3.87
C THR A 410 18.71 -7.50 -4.88
N GLU A 411 18.73 -6.81 -6.03
CA GLU A 411 17.84 -7.08 -7.17
C GLU A 411 17.94 -8.54 -7.63
N ALA A 412 19.16 -9.07 -7.73
CA ALA A 412 19.39 -10.45 -8.12
C ALA A 412 18.75 -11.47 -7.14
N GLY A 413 18.84 -11.20 -5.83
CA GLY A 413 18.21 -12.01 -4.79
C GLY A 413 16.68 -11.94 -4.86
N MET A 414 16.12 -10.76 -5.06
CA MET A 414 14.67 -10.58 -5.25
C MET A 414 14.17 -11.33 -6.49
N LEU A 415 14.86 -11.19 -7.62
CA LEU A 415 14.48 -11.87 -8.88
C LEU A 415 14.60 -13.41 -8.77
N ALA A 416 15.59 -13.93 -8.03
CA ALA A 416 15.70 -15.35 -7.77
C ALA A 416 14.50 -15.86 -6.96
N GLN A 417 14.12 -15.18 -5.88
CA GLN A 417 12.95 -15.53 -5.06
C GLN A 417 11.64 -15.48 -5.87
N TYR A 418 11.45 -14.47 -6.74
CA TYR A 418 10.28 -14.43 -7.62
C TYR A 418 10.27 -15.53 -8.66
N ARG A 419 11.43 -15.97 -9.15
CA ARG A 419 11.51 -17.13 -10.04
C ARG A 419 11.00 -18.39 -9.33
N ASP A 420 11.45 -18.62 -8.09
CA ASP A 420 11.00 -19.75 -7.26
C ASP A 420 9.48 -19.68 -7.02
N VAL A 421 8.94 -18.49 -6.73
CA VAL A 421 7.50 -18.23 -6.59
C VAL A 421 6.73 -18.66 -7.84
N TYR A 422 7.19 -18.27 -9.02
CA TYR A 422 6.53 -18.62 -10.27
C TYR A 422 6.61 -20.13 -10.57
N GLU A 423 7.75 -20.76 -10.27
CA GLU A 423 7.89 -22.19 -10.43
C GLU A 423 6.97 -22.98 -9.50
N GLN A 424 6.87 -22.58 -8.23
CA GLN A 424 5.94 -23.17 -7.24
C GLN A 424 4.48 -23.04 -7.69
N ALA A 425 4.08 -21.84 -8.14
CA ALA A 425 2.73 -21.61 -8.62
C ALA A 425 2.36 -22.49 -9.82
N LEU A 426 3.28 -22.64 -10.77
CA LEU A 426 3.10 -23.50 -11.95
C LEU A 426 3.11 -24.99 -11.63
N GLN A 427 3.90 -25.46 -10.63
CA GLN A 427 3.95 -26.87 -10.22
C GLN A 427 2.66 -27.28 -9.52
N LYS A 428 2.15 -26.44 -8.61
CA LYS A 428 0.90 -26.71 -7.88
C LYS A 428 -0.30 -26.86 -8.83
N SER A 429 -0.34 -26.07 -9.89
CA SER A 429 -1.38 -26.19 -10.93
C SER A 429 -1.34 -27.52 -11.68
N ARG A 430 -0.17 -28.16 -11.83
CA ARG A 430 -0.01 -29.45 -12.51
C ARG A 430 -0.33 -30.65 -11.61
N GLY A 431 -0.20 -30.53 -10.31
CA GLY A 431 -0.43 -31.60 -9.34
C GLY A 431 -1.86 -31.70 -8.81
N GLY A 432 -2.73 -30.73 -9.16
CA GLY A 432 -4.14 -30.69 -8.78
C GLY A 432 -5.12 -30.99 -9.93
N ALA A 433 -4.63 -31.47 -11.06
CA ALA A 433 -5.41 -31.90 -12.23
C ALA A 433 -5.63 -33.40 -12.24
#